data_af5ac1469324d6f9f3dc6f0c6a631923
#
_entry.id   af5ac1469324d6f9f3dc6f0c6a631923
#
_cell.length_a   1.000
_cell.length_b   1.000
_cell.length_c   1.000
_cell.angle_alpha   90.00
_cell.angle_beta   90.00
_cell.angle_gamma   90.00
#
_symmetry.space_group_name_H-M   'P 1'
#
loop_
_entity.id
_entity.type
_entity.pdbx_description
1 polymer ?
#
loop_
_entity_poly.entity_id
_entity_poly.type
_entity_poly.pdbx_seq_one_letter_code
_entity_poly.pdbx_strand_id
1 'polypeptide(L)'
;GVRRAYNHPDNKLRASILADPAFTRRNTRDNTPCVLSVEMVPGNTVSVDVAAKGGGSENKSKFKMMNPSDNIVDWVIEQIPSMGAGWCPPGMLGIGIGGTAEHCLKLAKLSLMEPIDMAQLKARGPQNDIEKLRIEIFDAVNAEGVGAQGLGGLSTILDVKILDWPCHAAGKPVGMIPNCAATRHAHFTLDGSGPAFLDPPNLDEWPDVHWEPDAEAKKVDLDNLTKEEVESWKHGDRLLLNGKMLTGRDAAHKRIQDMLANGEQLPVSFKGRAIYYVGPVDPVMGEVVGPAGPTTATRMDKFTEMMLDQGLLAMIGKAERGADAVDVISRFKVAYLMATGGAAYLVARAIKESRVVAFEDLGMEAIYEFTVKDMPVTVAVDAAGNNVHTLAPLHWKDRIAKEGLLSAK
;
A
#
# COMPACT_ATOMS: atom_id res chain seq x y z
N GLY A 1 -25.32 -7.26 0.71
CA GLY A 1 -24.63 -5.98 0.51
C GLY A 1 -23.37 -6.17 -0.31
N VAL A 2 -22.30 -6.76 0.25
CA VAL A 2 -20.98 -6.87 -0.39
C VAL A 2 -21.03 -7.44 -1.81
N ARG A 3 -21.65 -8.62 -2.01
CA ARG A 3 -21.77 -9.23 -3.34
C ARG A 3 -22.44 -8.31 -4.35
N ARG A 4 -23.52 -7.60 -3.97
CA ARG A 4 -24.21 -6.67 -4.86
C ARG A 4 -23.33 -5.47 -5.22
N ALA A 5 -22.59 -4.95 -4.24
CA ALA A 5 -21.68 -3.83 -4.48
C ALA A 5 -20.55 -4.20 -5.45
N TYR A 6 -19.92 -5.35 -5.28
CA TYR A 6 -18.83 -5.79 -6.16
C TYR A 6 -19.28 -6.24 -7.55
N ASN A 7 -20.54 -6.65 -7.71
CA ASN A 7 -21.13 -7.01 -9.02
C ASN A 7 -21.85 -5.82 -9.68
N HIS A 8 -21.86 -4.64 -9.07
CA HIS A 8 -22.48 -3.47 -9.66
C HIS A 8 -21.67 -3.01 -10.88
N PRO A 9 -22.32 -2.64 -12.01
CA PRO A 9 -21.61 -2.21 -13.23
C PRO A 9 -20.65 -1.03 -13.02
N ASP A 10 -20.98 -0.13 -12.09
CA ASP A 10 -20.17 1.06 -11.79
C ASP A 10 -19.16 0.82 -10.66
N ASN A 11 -18.96 -0.44 -10.25
CA ASN A 11 -18.02 -0.76 -9.18
C ASN A 11 -16.58 -0.51 -9.60
N LYS A 12 -15.89 0.39 -8.88
CA LYS A 12 -14.47 0.70 -9.05
C LYS A 12 -13.55 -0.04 -8.09
N LEU A 13 -14.09 -0.91 -7.24
CA LEU A 13 -13.32 -1.72 -6.30
C LEU A 13 -13.01 -3.09 -6.91
N ARG A 14 -11.75 -3.50 -6.81
CA ARG A 14 -11.31 -4.80 -7.29
C ARG A 14 -11.68 -5.91 -6.30
N ALA A 15 -12.38 -6.95 -6.76
CA ALA A 15 -12.54 -8.18 -5.99
C ALA A 15 -11.19 -8.87 -5.81
N SER A 16 -10.85 -9.18 -4.56
CA SER A 16 -9.52 -9.71 -4.19
C SER A 16 -9.59 -10.92 -3.26
N ILE A 17 -10.79 -11.36 -2.89
CA ILE A 17 -10.96 -12.53 -2.03
C ILE A 17 -10.76 -13.80 -2.85
N LEU A 18 -9.96 -14.71 -2.31
CA LEU A 18 -9.63 -15.98 -2.93
C LEU A 18 -10.29 -17.12 -2.17
N ALA A 19 -10.98 -17.97 -2.90
CA ALA A 19 -11.36 -19.30 -2.41
C ALA A 19 -10.10 -20.19 -2.32
N ASP A 20 -10.18 -21.22 -1.49
CA ASP A 20 -9.11 -22.20 -1.28
C ASP A 20 -7.75 -21.53 -1.04
N PRO A 21 -7.58 -20.72 0.03
CA PRO A 21 -6.40 -19.86 0.20
C PRO A 21 -5.09 -20.65 0.29
N ALA A 22 -5.14 -21.91 0.71
CA ALA A 22 -3.96 -22.79 0.80
C ALA A 22 -3.66 -23.57 -0.50
N PHE A 23 -4.60 -23.63 -1.44
CA PHE A 23 -4.48 -24.51 -2.62
C PHE A 23 -4.65 -23.74 -3.93
N THR A 24 -5.83 -23.77 -4.54
CA THR A 24 -6.09 -23.24 -5.90
C THR A 24 -6.14 -21.72 -5.97
N ARG A 25 -6.43 -21.04 -4.87
CA ARG A 25 -6.44 -19.58 -4.72
C ARG A 25 -7.26 -18.86 -5.81
N ARG A 26 -8.43 -19.39 -6.16
CA ARG A 26 -9.31 -18.81 -7.19
C ARG A 26 -9.99 -17.56 -6.67
N ASN A 27 -9.99 -16.48 -7.46
CA ASN A 27 -10.72 -15.27 -7.13
C ASN A 27 -12.23 -15.54 -7.11
N THR A 28 -12.91 -15.08 -6.07
CA THR A 28 -14.36 -15.24 -5.92
C THR A 28 -15.18 -14.32 -6.84
N ARG A 29 -14.54 -13.29 -7.41
CA ARG A 29 -15.05 -12.25 -8.32
C ARG A 29 -16.03 -11.28 -7.68
N ASP A 30 -16.76 -11.67 -6.63
CA ASP A 30 -17.75 -10.87 -5.92
C ASP A 30 -17.30 -10.42 -4.52
N ASN A 31 -16.03 -10.66 -4.20
CA ASN A 31 -15.37 -10.34 -2.91
C ASN A 31 -16.06 -10.94 -1.69
N THR A 32 -16.70 -12.10 -1.85
CA THR A 32 -17.34 -12.85 -0.75
C THR A 32 -16.69 -14.23 -0.55
N PRO A 33 -16.76 -14.79 0.68
CA PRO A 33 -17.36 -14.23 1.89
C PRO A 33 -16.54 -13.07 2.46
N CYS A 34 -17.20 -12.05 2.98
CA CYS A 34 -16.53 -11.02 3.79
C CYS A 34 -16.33 -11.55 5.23
N VAL A 35 -15.34 -10.98 5.92
CA VAL A 35 -15.21 -11.19 7.36
C VAL A 35 -16.28 -10.39 8.06
N LEU A 36 -17.12 -11.07 8.86
CA LEU A 36 -18.21 -10.48 9.60
C LEU A 36 -18.01 -10.75 11.09
N SER A 37 -18.02 -9.69 11.90
CA SER A 37 -18.10 -9.75 13.35
C SER A 37 -19.46 -9.23 13.81
N VAL A 38 -20.10 -9.94 14.71
CA VAL A 38 -21.37 -9.53 15.31
C VAL A 38 -21.20 -9.50 16.82
N GLU A 39 -21.65 -8.41 17.43
CA GLU A 39 -21.65 -8.23 18.87
C GLU A 39 -23.05 -7.83 19.31
N MET A 40 -23.54 -8.47 20.35
CA MET A 40 -24.86 -8.21 20.91
C MET A 40 -24.75 -7.15 22.00
N VAL A 41 -25.46 -6.06 21.81
CA VAL A 41 -25.52 -4.95 22.78
C VAL A 41 -26.98 -4.69 23.18
N PRO A 42 -27.24 -4.12 24.35
CA PRO A 42 -28.58 -3.69 24.72
C PRO A 42 -29.11 -2.63 23.76
N GLY A 43 -30.38 -2.77 23.36
CA GLY A 43 -31.05 -1.79 22.49
C GLY A 43 -31.89 -2.45 21.40
N ASN A 44 -32.45 -1.63 20.52
CA ASN A 44 -33.33 -2.02 19.42
C ASN A 44 -32.80 -1.54 18.05
N THR A 45 -31.56 -1.13 17.99
CA THR A 45 -30.89 -0.66 16.78
C THR A 45 -29.73 -1.59 16.36
N VAL A 46 -29.30 -1.52 15.12
CA VAL A 46 -28.12 -2.22 14.63
C VAL A 46 -27.13 -1.17 14.12
N SER A 47 -25.99 -1.04 14.79
CA SER A 47 -24.87 -0.25 14.30
C SER A 47 -24.00 -1.07 13.38
N VAL A 48 -23.63 -0.54 12.23
CA VAL A 48 -22.91 -1.25 11.19
C VAL A 48 -21.68 -0.45 10.74
N ASP A 49 -20.52 -1.07 10.90
CA ASP A 49 -19.25 -0.57 10.34
C ASP A 49 -18.85 -1.42 9.14
N VAL A 50 -18.54 -0.77 8.04
CA VAL A 50 -18.10 -1.43 6.80
C VAL A 50 -16.75 -0.86 6.38
N ALA A 51 -15.78 -1.73 6.12
CA ALA A 51 -14.47 -1.33 5.62
C ALA A 51 -14.02 -2.13 4.41
N ALA A 52 -13.57 -1.44 3.37
CA ALA A 52 -12.84 -2.04 2.24
C ALA A 52 -11.34 -1.80 2.45
N LYS A 53 -10.69 -2.69 3.22
CA LYS A 53 -9.29 -2.58 3.62
C LYS A 53 -8.33 -3.17 2.58
N GLY A 54 -7.25 -2.45 2.29
CA GLY A 54 -6.21 -2.91 1.36
C GLY A 54 -5.36 -4.06 1.91
N GLY A 55 -5.12 -5.09 1.10
CA GLY A 55 -4.28 -6.25 1.48
C GLY A 55 -2.84 -5.88 1.81
N GLY A 56 -2.27 -4.81 1.22
CA GLY A 56 -0.92 -4.36 1.54
C GLY A 56 -0.75 -3.99 3.01
N SER A 57 -1.68 -3.24 3.57
CA SER A 57 -1.67 -2.89 4.99
C SER A 57 -2.10 -4.07 5.88
N GLU A 58 -3.05 -4.90 5.44
CA GLU A 58 -3.43 -6.10 6.19
C GLU A 58 -2.24 -7.05 6.41
N ASN A 59 -1.43 -7.25 5.38
CA ASN A 59 -0.26 -8.15 5.43
C ASN A 59 0.88 -7.66 6.34
N LYS A 60 0.79 -6.45 6.88
CA LYS A 60 1.77 -5.90 7.83
C LYS A 60 1.28 -5.91 9.28
N SER A 61 0.16 -6.58 9.54
CA SER A 61 -0.35 -6.80 10.91
C SER A 61 0.67 -7.55 11.76
N LYS A 62 0.75 -7.18 13.04
CA LYS A 62 1.67 -7.74 14.02
C LYS A 62 0.92 -8.16 15.28
N PHE A 63 1.44 -9.16 15.95
CA PHE A 63 0.94 -9.63 17.24
C PHE A 63 2.11 -10.07 18.12
N LYS A 64 2.00 -9.78 19.40
CA LYS A 64 2.92 -10.30 20.42
C LYS A 64 2.16 -10.57 21.72
N MET A 65 2.41 -11.72 22.32
CA MET A 65 2.10 -11.94 23.72
C MET A 65 3.25 -11.35 24.53
N MET A 66 3.05 -10.15 25.05
CA MET A 66 4.05 -9.43 25.85
C MET A 66 4.04 -9.89 27.30
N ASN A 67 5.18 -9.75 27.97
CA ASN A 67 5.18 -9.83 29.43
C ASN A 67 4.51 -8.57 30.02
N PRO A 68 3.92 -8.63 31.22
CA PRO A 68 3.31 -7.46 31.85
C PRO A 68 4.22 -6.24 31.97
N SER A 69 5.54 -6.44 32.12
CA SER A 69 6.55 -5.39 32.23
C SER A 69 7.07 -4.82 30.91
N ASP A 70 6.78 -5.47 29.77
CA ASP A 70 7.27 -5.01 28.45
C ASP A 70 6.66 -3.65 28.09
N ASN A 71 7.45 -2.80 27.42
CA ASN A 71 6.98 -1.50 26.93
C ASN A 71 6.32 -1.65 25.55
N ILE A 72 5.10 -1.11 25.40
CA ILE A 72 4.35 -1.17 24.14
C ILE A 72 4.95 -0.23 23.11
N VAL A 73 5.40 0.95 23.49
CA VAL A 73 6.01 1.94 22.57
C VAL A 73 7.27 1.35 21.93
N ASP A 74 8.16 0.78 22.72
CA ASP A 74 9.38 0.15 22.26
C ASP A 74 9.07 -0.97 21.25
N TRP A 75 8.09 -1.82 21.54
CA TRP A 75 7.68 -2.87 20.64
C TRP A 75 7.13 -2.32 19.32
N VAL A 76 6.29 -1.28 19.36
CA VAL A 76 5.76 -0.66 18.14
C VAL A 76 6.90 -0.12 17.27
N ILE A 77 7.84 0.63 17.87
CA ILE A 77 9.01 1.18 17.16
C ILE A 77 9.85 0.06 16.54
N GLU A 78 10.09 -1.04 17.27
CA GLU A 78 10.82 -2.21 16.75
C GLU A 78 10.15 -2.81 15.50
N GLN A 79 8.81 -2.76 15.41
CA GLN A 79 8.09 -3.33 14.25
C GLN A 79 8.13 -2.43 13.02
N ILE A 80 8.24 -1.10 13.15
CA ILE A 80 8.15 -0.14 12.04
C ILE A 80 9.10 -0.47 10.88
N PRO A 81 10.40 -0.75 11.08
CA PRO A 81 11.29 -1.11 9.98
C PRO A 81 10.84 -2.36 9.23
N SER A 82 10.33 -3.37 9.94
CA SER A 82 9.85 -4.62 9.35
C SER A 82 8.54 -4.48 8.56
N MET A 83 7.78 -3.42 8.81
CA MET A 83 6.59 -3.09 8.04
C MET A 83 6.96 -2.49 6.67
N GLY A 84 8.09 -1.80 6.58
CA GLY A 84 8.57 -1.14 5.38
C GLY A 84 7.54 -0.18 4.81
N ALA A 85 7.55 0.00 3.48
CA ALA A 85 6.59 0.84 2.77
C ALA A 85 5.37 0.08 2.21
N GLY A 86 5.28 -1.24 2.42
CA GLY A 86 4.25 -2.10 1.83
C GLY A 86 2.80 -1.77 2.24
N TRP A 87 2.60 -1.12 3.38
CA TRP A 87 1.30 -0.65 3.88
C TRP A 87 0.91 0.76 3.39
N CYS A 88 1.77 1.38 2.57
CA CYS A 88 1.60 2.71 1.97
C CYS A 88 1.48 3.83 3.03
N PRO A 89 2.51 4.07 3.86
CA PRO A 89 2.54 5.22 4.74
C PRO A 89 2.46 6.55 3.93
N PRO A 90 1.95 7.66 4.50
CA PRO A 90 1.47 7.77 5.86
C PRO A 90 0.10 7.09 6.02
N GLY A 91 -0.16 6.60 7.21
CA GLY A 91 -1.44 5.93 7.49
C GLY A 91 -1.73 5.92 8.98
N MET A 92 -2.54 4.97 9.42
CA MET A 92 -2.96 4.87 10.81
C MET A 92 -2.51 3.54 11.41
N LEU A 93 -2.25 3.52 12.70
CA LEU A 93 -2.02 2.30 13.46
C LEU A 93 -3.22 2.02 14.36
N GLY A 94 -3.91 0.91 14.13
CA GLY A 94 -4.88 0.36 15.06
C GLY A 94 -4.19 -0.61 16.01
N ILE A 95 -4.32 -0.39 17.31
CA ILE A 95 -3.70 -1.20 18.35
C ILE A 95 -4.78 -1.74 19.26
N GLY A 96 -4.74 -3.04 19.53
CA GLY A 96 -5.56 -3.70 20.53
C GLY A 96 -4.68 -4.18 21.68
N ILE A 97 -5.11 -3.94 22.91
CA ILE A 97 -4.37 -4.31 24.11
C ILE A 97 -5.27 -5.15 25.01
N GLY A 98 -4.80 -6.29 25.46
CA GLY A 98 -5.55 -7.13 26.40
C GLY A 98 -6.50 -8.12 25.73
N GLY A 99 -7.44 -8.68 26.50
CA GLY A 99 -8.28 -9.81 26.10
C GLY A 99 -7.47 -11.09 25.90
N THR A 100 -7.85 -11.86 24.90
CA THR A 100 -7.11 -13.03 24.38
C THR A 100 -6.39 -12.67 23.08
N ALA A 101 -5.58 -13.57 22.52
CA ALA A 101 -4.79 -13.29 21.31
C ALA A 101 -5.67 -12.84 20.12
N GLU A 102 -6.74 -13.56 19.84
CA GLU A 102 -7.69 -13.21 18.79
C GLU A 102 -8.49 -11.93 19.11
N HIS A 103 -8.83 -11.72 20.39
CA HIS A 103 -9.59 -10.55 20.80
C HIS A 103 -8.76 -9.27 20.68
N CYS A 104 -7.48 -9.25 21.05
CA CYS A 104 -6.65 -8.06 20.89
C CYS A 104 -6.46 -7.69 19.40
N LEU A 105 -6.36 -8.67 18.49
CA LEU A 105 -6.34 -8.41 17.06
C LEU A 105 -7.68 -7.87 16.54
N LYS A 106 -8.81 -8.36 17.10
CA LYS A 106 -10.13 -7.79 16.81
C LYS A 106 -10.22 -6.33 17.28
N LEU A 107 -9.75 -6.02 18.50
CA LEU A 107 -9.70 -4.65 19.02
C LEU A 107 -8.85 -3.74 18.13
N ALA A 108 -7.66 -4.21 17.71
CA ALA A 108 -6.82 -3.47 16.78
C ALA A 108 -7.52 -3.17 15.44
N LYS A 109 -8.35 -4.11 14.94
CA LYS A 109 -9.14 -3.90 13.72
C LYS A 109 -10.27 -2.91 13.94
N LEU A 110 -10.99 -3.02 15.05
CA LEU A 110 -12.10 -2.13 15.38
C LEU A 110 -11.62 -0.71 15.64
N SER A 111 -10.47 -0.52 16.29
CA SER A 111 -9.91 0.81 16.54
C SER A 111 -9.67 1.62 15.27
N LEU A 112 -9.43 0.96 14.15
CA LEU A 112 -9.26 1.63 12.85
C LEU A 112 -10.57 2.25 12.32
N MET A 113 -11.74 1.87 12.85
CA MET A 113 -13.03 2.45 12.46
C MET A 113 -13.28 3.81 13.10
N GLU A 114 -12.55 4.13 14.18
CA GLU A 114 -12.65 5.42 14.85
C GLU A 114 -12.15 6.57 13.96
N PRO A 115 -12.77 7.76 14.01
CA PRO A 115 -12.34 8.92 13.25
C PRO A 115 -10.89 9.33 13.54
N ILE A 116 -10.21 9.92 12.58
CA ILE A 116 -8.87 10.52 12.78
C ILE A 116 -9.02 11.77 13.63
N ASP A 117 -8.38 11.82 14.79
CA ASP A 117 -8.49 12.91 15.75
C ASP A 117 -7.17 13.32 16.43
N MET A 118 -6.02 12.82 15.97
CA MET A 118 -4.73 13.08 16.60
C MET A 118 -4.42 14.58 16.76
N ALA A 119 -4.74 15.38 15.75
CA ALA A 119 -4.53 16.83 15.84
C ALA A 119 -5.38 17.46 16.95
N GLN A 120 -6.63 17.05 17.10
CA GLN A 120 -7.53 17.51 18.16
C GLN A 120 -7.05 17.01 19.52
N LEU A 121 -6.62 15.74 19.62
CA LEU A 121 -6.08 15.14 20.82
C LEU A 121 -4.84 15.88 21.32
N LYS A 122 -3.90 16.19 20.43
CA LYS A 122 -2.70 16.95 20.79
C LYS A 122 -3.04 18.39 21.22
N ALA A 123 -3.99 19.04 20.55
CA ALA A 123 -4.40 20.41 20.88
C ALA A 123 -5.06 20.51 22.26
N ARG A 124 -5.94 19.58 22.64
CA ARG A 124 -6.63 19.58 23.92
C ARG A 124 -5.85 18.94 25.08
N GLY A 125 -4.84 18.15 24.74
CA GLY A 125 -4.10 17.31 25.68
C GLY A 125 -4.82 16.00 26.06
N PRO A 126 -4.06 14.99 26.53
CA PRO A 126 -4.60 13.69 26.89
C PRO A 126 -5.39 13.76 28.21
N GLN A 127 -6.52 13.05 28.27
CA GLN A 127 -7.42 13.00 29.45
C GLN A 127 -7.30 11.65 30.22
N ASN A 128 -6.65 10.66 29.62
CA ASN A 128 -6.43 9.33 30.22
C ASN A 128 -5.12 8.72 29.72
N ASP A 129 -4.75 7.57 30.28
CA ASP A 129 -3.48 6.92 29.98
C ASP A 129 -3.45 6.33 28.57
N ILE A 130 -4.58 5.90 28.01
CA ILE A 130 -4.67 5.46 26.60
C ILE A 130 -4.37 6.61 25.65
N GLU A 131 -4.90 7.78 25.89
CA GLU A 131 -4.63 8.97 25.06
C GLU A 131 -3.17 9.43 25.18
N LYS A 132 -2.56 9.33 26.37
CA LYS A 132 -1.11 9.56 26.53
C LYS A 132 -0.30 8.59 25.69
N LEU A 133 -0.62 7.30 25.77
CA LEU A 133 0.05 6.24 25.01
C LEU A 133 -0.12 6.45 23.49
N ARG A 134 -1.29 6.92 23.01
CA ARG A 134 -1.52 7.25 21.61
C ARG A 134 -0.57 8.35 21.13
N ILE A 135 -0.41 9.44 21.90
CA ILE A 135 0.50 10.56 21.57
C ILE A 135 1.94 10.06 21.59
N GLU A 136 2.34 9.31 22.62
CA GLU A 136 3.70 8.80 22.75
C GLU A 136 4.10 7.91 21.55
N ILE A 137 3.25 6.97 21.16
CA ILE A 137 3.48 6.13 19.97
C ILE A 137 3.50 6.99 18.71
N PHE A 138 2.59 7.95 18.57
CA PHE A 138 2.53 8.83 17.41
C PHE A 138 3.84 9.61 17.21
N ASP A 139 4.33 10.23 18.25
CA ASP A 139 5.54 11.03 18.20
C ASP A 139 6.78 10.13 17.96
N ALA A 140 6.87 8.99 18.65
CA ALA A 140 7.96 8.06 18.51
C ALA A 140 8.06 7.43 17.10
N VAL A 141 6.92 7.02 16.52
CA VAL A 141 6.90 6.44 15.16
C VAL A 141 7.23 7.48 14.08
N ASN A 142 6.76 8.71 14.23
CA ASN A 142 7.09 9.77 13.29
C ASN A 142 8.57 10.19 13.41
N ALA A 143 9.17 10.05 14.59
CA ALA A 143 10.60 10.29 14.80
C ALA A 143 11.50 9.26 14.07
N GLU A 144 10.99 8.10 13.70
CA GLU A 144 11.73 7.12 12.89
C GLU A 144 12.02 7.60 11.45
N GLY A 145 11.36 8.67 10.99
CA GLY A 145 11.69 9.33 9.72
C GLY A 145 11.35 8.53 8.47
N VAL A 146 10.53 7.47 8.58
CA VAL A 146 10.15 6.61 7.43
C VAL A 146 9.41 7.42 6.36
N GLY A 147 8.51 8.30 6.77
CA GLY A 147 7.82 9.23 5.89
C GLY A 147 6.85 8.60 4.91
N ALA A 148 6.28 9.46 4.06
CA ALA A 148 5.33 9.04 3.03
C ALA A 148 5.97 8.02 2.07
N GLN A 149 5.29 6.90 1.85
CA GLN A 149 5.73 5.81 0.96
C GLN A 149 7.11 5.22 1.30
N GLY A 150 7.64 5.48 2.51
CA GLY A 150 8.98 5.05 2.92
C GLY A 150 10.12 5.83 2.27
N LEU A 151 9.83 7.01 1.73
CA LEU A 151 10.80 7.87 1.05
C LEU A 151 11.47 8.90 2.00
N GLY A 152 11.32 8.70 3.30
CA GLY A 152 11.79 9.65 4.31
C GLY A 152 10.82 10.83 4.52
N GLY A 153 10.81 11.40 5.71
CA GLY A 153 9.97 12.56 6.04
C GLY A 153 9.43 12.56 7.45
N LEU A 154 8.66 13.60 7.76
CA LEU A 154 8.11 13.86 9.09
C LEU A 154 6.83 13.08 9.41
N SER A 155 6.14 12.54 8.40
CA SER A 155 4.83 11.92 8.56
C SER A 155 4.87 10.47 8.11
N THR A 156 5.15 9.57 9.03
CA THR A 156 5.03 8.11 8.84
C THR A 156 3.61 7.64 9.14
N ILE A 157 3.00 8.20 10.18
CA ILE A 157 1.61 7.93 10.57
C ILE A 157 0.83 9.23 10.75
N LEU A 158 -0.48 9.14 10.52
CA LEU A 158 -1.44 10.25 10.67
C LEU A 158 -2.20 10.14 12.00
N ASP A 159 -2.36 8.94 12.53
CA ASP A 159 -3.05 8.69 13.80
C ASP A 159 -2.64 7.34 14.41
N VAL A 160 -2.85 7.21 15.71
CA VAL A 160 -2.78 5.98 16.47
C VAL A 160 -4.12 5.78 17.18
N LYS A 161 -4.78 4.66 16.94
CA LYS A 161 -6.04 4.28 17.59
C LYS A 161 -5.80 3.10 18.50
N ILE A 162 -6.28 3.16 19.74
CA ILE A 162 -6.08 2.11 20.74
C ILE A 162 -7.42 1.75 21.36
N LEU A 163 -7.75 0.46 21.37
CA LEU A 163 -8.78 -0.12 22.19
C LEU A 163 -8.16 -1.15 23.14
N ASP A 164 -8.62 -1.18 24.39
CA ASP A 164 -8.12 -2.10 25.39
C ASP A 164 -9.25 -2.93 26.03
N TRP A 165 -8.86 -4.05 26.64
CA TRP A 165 -9.77 -4.97 27.30
C TRP A 165 -9.06 -5.68 28.45
N PRO A 166 -9.76 -5.98 29.56
CA PRO A 166 -9.18 -6.76 30.66
C PRO A 166 -8.56 -8.09 30.17
N CYS A 167 -7.41 -8.45 30.68
CA CYS A 167 -6.71 -9.68 30.33
C CYS A 167 -6.20 -10.46 31.55
N HIS A 168 -5.72 -11.68 31.30
CA HIS A 168 -5.11 -12.50 32.37
C HIS A 168 -3.83 -11.85 32.86
N ALA A 169 -3.62 -11.88 34.20
CA ALA A 169 -2.50 -11.23 34.88
C ALA A 169 -1.11 -11.72 34.44
N ALA A 170 -1.01 -12.92 33.87
CA ALA A 170 0.27 -13.50 33.41
C ALA A 170 0.73 -13.04 32.03
N GLY A 171 -0.07 -12.28 31.30
CA GLY A 171 0.27 -11.84 29.95
C GLY A 171 -0.34 -10.51 29.58
N LYS A 172 0.18 -9.91 28.52
CA LYS A 172 -0.29 -8.67 27.94
C LYS A 172 -0.30 -8.84 26.41
N PRO A 173 -1.40 -9.41 25.85
CA PRO A 173 -1.52 -9.53 24.39
C PRO A 173 -1.64 -8.15 23.76
N VAL A 174 -0.85 -7.90 22.72
CA VAL A 174 -0.87 -6.66 21.94
C VAL A 174 -0.90 -7.00 20.45
N GLY A 175 -1.92 -6.48 19.78
CA GLY A 175 -2.07 -6.56 18.33
C GLY A 175 -1.94 -5.19 17.69
N MET A 176 -1.29 -5.12 16.52
CA MET A 176 -1.17 -3.89 15.73
C MET A 176 -1.55 -4.16 14.29
N ILE A 177 -2.48 -3.40 13.77
CA ILE A 177 -2.94 -3.49 12.38
C ILE A 177 -2.82 -2.11 11.73
N PRO A 178 -1.93 -1.92 10.74
CA PRO A 178 -1.83 -0.65 10.04
C PRO A 178 -2.97 -0.50 9.02
N ASN A 179 -3.33 0.74 8.72
CA ASN A 179 -4.21 1.11 7.61
C ASN A 179 -3.57 2.24 6.80
N CYS A 180 -3.64 2.17 5.47
CA CYS A 180 -3.11 3.26 4.63
C CYS A 180 -4.05 4.48 4.65
N ALA A 181 -3.58 5.64 4.17
CA ALA A 181 -4.39 6.86 4.08
C ALA A 181 -5.63 6.70 3.20
N ALA A 182 -5.62 5.76 2.24
CA ALA A 182 -6.78 5.44 1.40
C ALA A 182 -7.85 4.68 2.21
N THR A 183 -8.44 5.35 3.18
CA THR A 183 -9.48 4.82 4.07
C THR A 183 -10.81 4.75 3.31
N ARG A 184 -11.45 3.57 3.35
CA ARG A 184 -12.76 3.31 2.73
C ARG A 184 -13.66 2.68 3.76
N HIS A 185 -14.11 3.50 4.71
CA HIS A 185 -14.98 3.11 5.82
C HIS A 185 -16.34 3.77 5.66
N ALA A 186 -17.38 3.08 6.09
CA ALA A 186 -18.74 3.61 6.21
C ALA A 186 -19.33 3.15 7.53
N HIS A 187 -20.01 4.05 8.22
CA HIS A 187 -20.70 3.80 9.47
C HIS A 187 -22.16 4.22 9.35
N PHE A 188 -23.09 3.39 9.78
CA PHE A 188 -24.52 3.71 9.80
C PHE A 188 -25.27 2.89 10.83
N THR A 189 -26.46 3.37 11.22
CA THR A 189 -27.36 2.71 12.16
C THR A 189 -28.67 2.36 11.45
N LEU A 190 -29.15 1.15 11.69
CA LEU A 190 -30.49 0.70 11.31
C LEU A 190 -31.35 0.73 12.57
N ASP A 191 -32.43 1.50 12.53
CA ASP A 191 -33.38 1.70 13.65
C ASP A 191 -34.78 1.13 13.35
N GLY A 192 -34.94 0.49 12.17
CA GLY A 192 -36.23 -0.07 11.73
C GLY A 192 -37.06 0.91 10.89
N SER A 193 -36.65 2.16 10.70
CA SER A 193 -37.40 3.15 9.92
C SER A 193 -37.29 2.94 8.40
N GLY A 194 -36.36 2.09 7.95
CA GLY A 194 -36.14 1.82 6.54
C GLY A 194 -34.68 1.51 6.22
N PRO A 195 -34.30 1.54 4.93
CA PRO A 195 -32.91 1.36 4.53
C PRO A 195 -32.05 2.53 5.01
N ALA A 196 -30.83 2.25 5.43
CA ALA A 196 -29.86 3.30 5.73
C ALA A 196 -29.43 4.02 4.45
N PHE A 197 -29.44 5.33 4.51
CA PHE A 197 -28.83 6.19 3.50
C PHE A 197 -27.60 6.83 4.10
N LEU A 198 -26.50 6.79 3.35
CA LEU A 198 -25.32 7.58 3.63
C LEU A 198 -25.33 8.75 2.67
N ASP A 199 -25.30 9.96 3.21
CA ASP A 199 -25.11 11.14 2.39
C ASP A 199 -23.75 11.01 1.67
N PRO A 200 -23.68 11.34 0.37
CA PRO A 200 -22.40 11.40 -0.29
C PRO A 200 -21.51 12.43 0.41
N PRO A 201 -20.19 12.23 0.45
CA PRO A 201 -19.30 13.21 1.04
C PRO A 201 -19.46 14.55 0.34
N ASN A 202 -19.54 15.62 1.11
CA ASN A 202 -19.56 16.97 0.56
C ASN A 202 -18.17 17.31 0.02
N LEU A 203 -18.00 17.25 -1.30
CA LEU A 203 -16.72 17.53 -1.94
C LEU A 203 -16.30 18.99 -1.86
N ASP A 204 -17.24 19.92 -1.64
CA ASP A 204 -16.95 21.33 -1.50
C ASP A 204 -16.21 21.66 -0.18
N GLU A 205 -16.27 20.77 0.80
CA GLU A 205 -15.51 20.86 2.05
C GLU A 205 -14.06 20.33 1.92
N TRP A 206 -13.74 19.68 0.81
CA TRP A 206 -12.41 19.15 0.58
C TRP A 206 -11.48 20.24 0.07
N PRO A 207 -10.21 20.27 0.52
CA PRO A 207 -9.27 21.23 -0.02
C PRO A 207 -9.08 21.00 -1.52
N ASP A 208 -9.10 22.08 -2.28
CA ASP A 208 -8.76 22.03 -3.70
C ASP A 208 -7.24 21.84 -3.82
N VAL A 209 -6.84 20.61 -4.06
CA VAL A 209 -5.44 20.23 -4.20
C VAL A 209 -5.09 20.20 -5.68
N HIS A 210 -4.44 21.26 -6.15
CA HIS A 210 -3.79 21.26 -7.44
C HIS A 210 -2.45 20.54 -7.33
N TRP A 211 -2.36 19.37 -7.96
CA TRP A 211 -1.08 18.70 -8.11
C TRP A 211 -0.43 19.11 -9.42
N GLU A 212 0.71 19.71 -9.34
CA GLU A 212 1.59 19.95 -10.48
C GLU A 212 2.82 19.06 -10.36
N PRO A 213 3.33 18.55 -11.50
CA PRO A 213 4.61 17.85 -11.49
C PRO A 213 5.69 18.78 -10.92
N ASP A 214 6.59 18.22 -10.12
CA ASP A 214 7.74 18.96 -9.64
C ASP A 214 8.52 19.53 -10.84
N ALA A 215 8.86 20.82 -10.78
CA ALA A 215 9.63 21.49 -11.84
C ALA A 215 11.00 20.82 -12.10
N GLU A 216 11.53 20.11 -11.09
CA GLU A 216 12.79 19.36 -11.18
C GLU A 216 12.60 17.92 -11.71
N ALA A 217 11.35 17.45 -11.87
CA ALA A 217 11.10 16.10 -12.35
C ALA A 217 11.56 15.93 -13.80
N LYS A 218 12.38 14.91 -14.04
CA LYS A 218 12.91 14.60 -15.36
C LYS A 218 11.86 13.89 -16.21
N LYS A 219 11.62 14.33 -17.42
CA LYS A 219 10.78 13.60 -18.38
C LYS A 219 11.58 12.47 -19.00
N VAL A 220 10.98 11.28 -19.03
CA VAL A 220 11.54 10.06 -19.58
C VAL A 220 10.69 9.60 -20.75
N ASP A 221 11.32 9.32 -21.89
CA ASP A 221 10.69 8.71 -23.06
C ASP A 221 10.92 7.19 -23.04
N LEU A 222 9.87 6.44 -22.66
CA LEU A 222 9.94 4.97 -22.57
C LEU A 222 10.05 4.27 -23.92
N ASP A 223 9.66 4.93 -25.02
CA ASP A 223 9.76 4.36 -26.36
C ASP A 223 11.19 4.36 -26.88
N ASN A 224 12.03 5.25 -26.34
CA ASN A 224 13.45 5.40 -26.68
C ASN A 224 14.38 5.18 -25.47
N LEU A 225 13.91 4.46 -24.44
CA LEU A 225 14.68 4.24 -23.21
C LEU A 225 15.98 3.50 -23.50
N THR A 226 17.09 4.07 -23.03
CA THR A 226 18.43 3.47 -23.17
C THR A 226 18.99 3.05 -21.81
N LYS A 227 19.97 2.15 -21.84
CA LYS A 227 20.66 1.72 -20.64
C LYS A 227 21.44 2.86 -20.00
N GLU A 228 22.08 3.68 -20.82
CA GLU A 228 22.86 4.86 -20.40
C GLU A 228 21.99 5.88 -19.67
N GLU A 229 20.75 6.09 -20.14
CA GLU A 229 19.79 6.95 -19.47
C GLU A 229 19.43 6.38 -18.09
N VAL A 230 19.09 5.09 -18.01
CA VAL A 230 18.75 4.41 -16.75
C VAL A 230 19.93 4.44 -15.75
N GLU A 231 21.16 4.25 -16.22
CA GLU A 231 22.37 4.35 -15.38
C GLU A 231 22.63 5.77 -14.84
N SER A 232 22.10 6.79 -15.54
CA SER A 232 22.23 8.19 -15.10
C SER A 232 21.34 8.57 -13.92
N TRP A 233 20.26 7.80 -13.69
CA TRP A 233 19.31 8.09 -12.62
C TRP A 233 19.91 7.80 -11.25
N LYS A 234 19.54 8.62 -10.27
CA LYS A 234 19.95 8.47 -8.87
C LYS A 234 18.74 8.17 -7.99
N HIS A 235 18.97 7.41 -6.94
CA HIS A 235 17.93 7.17 -5.94
C HIS A 235 17.35 8.50 -5.41
N GLY A 236 16.04 8.58 -5.34
CA GLY A 236 15.31 9.80 -4.98
C GLY A 236 14.98 10.72 -6.16
N ASP A 237 15.57 10.53 -7.36
CA ASP A 237 15.17 11.30 -8.55
C ASP A 237 13.67 11.13 -8.83
N ARG A 238 12.99 12.22 -9.17
CA ARG A 238 11.59 12.23 -9.59
C ARG A 238 11.52 12.21 -11.10
N LEU A 239 10.77 11.27 -11.63
CA LEU A 239 10.64 11.08 -13.08
C LEU A 239 9.16 11.17 -13.49
N LEU A 240 8.94 11.67 -14.70
CA LEU A 240 7.65 11.68 -15.39
C LEU A 240 7.75 10.77 -16.61
N LEU A 241 7.15 9.60 -16.54
CA LEU A 241 7.24 8.60 -17.60
C LEU A 241 6.25 8.92 -18.71
N ASN A 242 6.73 8.86 -19.96
CA ASN A 242 5.97 9.05 -21.18
C ASN A 242 6.25 7.91 -22.16
N GLY A 243 5.25 7.47 -22.94
CA GLY A 243 5.40 6.38 -23.90
C GLY A 243 4.87 5.04 -23.40
N LYS A 244 5.36 3.94 -23.93
CA LYS A 244 4.80 2.60 -23.76
C LYS A 244 5.55 1.80 -22.73
N MET A 245 4.79 1.16 -21.80
CA MET A 245 5.32 0.19 -20.85
C MET A 245 4.49 -1.09 -20.85
N LEU A 246 5.11 -2.19 -20.48
CA LEU A 246 4.43 -3.46 -20.27
C LEU A 246 3.91 -3.54 -18.84
N THR A 247 2.91 -4.38 -18.61
CA THR A 247 2.47 -4.73 -17.25
C THR A 247 2.74 -6.19 -16.96
N GLY A 248 2.81 -6.55 -15.68
CA GLY A 248 2.91 -7.94 -15.27
C GLY A 248 3.04 -8.05 -13.75
N ARG A 249 2.49 -9.12 -13.21
CA ARG A 249 2.67 -9.48 -11.80
C ARG A 249 2.74 -11.00 -11.63
N ASP A 250 2.39 -11.53 -10.48
CA ASP A 250 2.68 -12.91 -10.07
C ASP A 250 2.40 -13.97 -11.13
N ALA A 251 1.18 -14.01 -11.70
CA ALA A 251 0.80 -15.08 -12.64
C ALA A 251 1.51 -14.93 -14.00
N ALA A 252 1.64 -13.71 -14.51
CA ALA A 252 2.37 -13.47 -15.76
C ALA A 252 3.85 -13.82 -15.62
N HIS A 253 4.51 -13.38 -14.52
CA HIS A 253 5.92 -13.72 -14.27
C HIS A 253 6.14 -15.23 -14.11
N LYS A 254 5.22 -15.91 -13.41
CA LYS A 254 5.31 -17.38 -13.29
C LYS A 254 5.18 -18.08 -14.64
N ARG A 255 4.26 -17.64 -15.49
CA ARG A 255 4.08 -18.19 -16.84
C ARG A 255 5.32 -17.94 -17.72
N ILE A 256 5.90 -16.72 -17.66
CA ILE A 256 7.16 -16.43 -18.36
C ILE A 256 8.27 -17.39 -17.89
N GLN A 257 8.40 -17.61 -16.59
CA GLN A 257 9.37 -18.54 -16.02
C GLN A 257 9.19 -19.96 -16.56
N ASP A 258 7.94 -20.44 -16.62
CA ASP A 258 7.64 -21.78 -17.11
C ASP A 258 7.94 -21.91 -18.61
N MET A 259 7.58 -20.90 -19.42
CA MET A 259 7.89 -20.87 -20.86
C MET A 259 9.41 -20.90 -21.11
N LEU A 260 10.17 -20.08 -20.39
CA LEU A 260 11.63 -20.06 -20.52
C LEU A 260 12.28 -21.39 -20.10
N ALA A 261 11.77 -22.00 -19.03
CA ALA A 261 12.24 -23.32 -18.58
C ALA A 261 11.97 -24.43 -19.62
N ASN A 262 10.89 -24.28 -20.39
CA ASN A 262 10.53 -25.20 -21.48
C ASN A 262 11.23 -24.86 -22.83
N GLY A 263 12.01 -23.78 -22.91
CA GLY A 263 12.64 -23.32 -24.14
C GLY A 263 11.65 -22.67 -25.14
N GLU A 264 10.48 -22.22 -24.66
CA GLU A 264 9.47 -21.58 -25.48
C GLU A 264 9.80 -20.12 -25.75
N GLN A 265 9.38 -19.61 -26.90
CA GLN A 265 9.51 -18.18 -27.23
C GLN A 265 8.48 -17.35 -26.46
N LEU A 266 8.92 -16.23 -25.89
CA LEU A 266 8.01 -15.32 -25.21
C LEU A 266 7.13 -14.57 -26.23
N PRO A 267 5.84 -14.34 -25.90
CA PRO A 267 4.89 -13.69 -26.81
C PRO A 267 5.14 -12.20 -26.99
N VAL A 268 5.94 -11.60 -26.11
CA VAL A 268 6.33 -10.18 -26.18
C VAL A 268 7.82 -10.01 -25.88
N SER A 269 8.45 -9.00 -26.49
CA SER A 269 9.83 -8.64 -26.19
C SER A 269 9.90 -7.70 -24.99
N PHE A 270 10.76 -8.01 -24.04
CA PHE A 270 11.07 -7.16 -22.87
C PHE A 270 12.32 -6.30 -23.07
N LYS A 271 13.06 -6.54 -24.16
CA LYS A 271 14.33 -5.85 -24.45
C LYS A 271 14.11 -4.34 -24.59
N GLY A 272 14.83 -3.56 -23.80
CA GLY A 272 14.74 -2.10 -23.82
C GLY A 272 13.46 -1.53 -23.20
N ARG A 273 12.64 -2.35 -22.52
CA ARG A 273 11.32 -1.95 -22.02
C ARG A 273 11.31 -1.71 -20.51
N ALA A 274 10.27 -1.04 -20.07
CA ALA A 274 9.89 -0.95 -18.65
C ALA A 274 8.67 -1.85 -18.37
N ILE A 275 8.60 -2.40 -17.16
CA ILE A 275 7.44 -3.19 -16.69
C ILE A 275 6.81 -2.56 -15.46
N TYR A 276 5.48 -2.43 -15.46
CA TYR A 276 4.70 -1.95 -14.34
C TYR A 276 4.01 -3.12 -13.62
N TYR A 277 4.33 -3.28 -12.36
CA TYR A 277 3.74 -4.32 -11.51
C TYR A 277 2.33 -3.93 -11.08
N VAL A 278 1.36 -4.27 -11.91
CA VAL A 278 -0.04 -3.90 -11.72
C VAL A 278 -0.96 -5.01 -12.20
N GLY A 279 -2.14 -5.11 -11.61
CA GLY A 279 -3.29 -5.79 -12.15
C GLY A 279 -4.40 -4.75 -12.21
N PRO A 280 -4.63 -4.13 -13.36
CA PRO A 280 -5.63 -3.08 -13.48
C PRO A 280 -7.04 -3.63 -13.25
N VAL A 281 -7.93 -2.80 -12.73
CA VAL A 281 -9.36 -3.09 -12.70
C VAL A 281 -9.93 -2.82 -14.09
N ASP A 282 -10.95 -3.59 -14.47
CA ASP A 282 -11.64 -3.37 -15.74
C ASP A 282 -12.22 -1.93 -15.78
N PRO A 283 -12.17 -1.27 -16.95
CA PRO A 283 -12.69 0.08 -17.09
C PRO A 283 -14.21 0.11 -16.97
N VAL A 284 -14.72 1.19 -16.42
CA VAL A 284 -16.16 1.50 -16.36
C VAL A 284 -16.42 2.89 -16.89
N MET A 285 -17.63 3.18 -17.35
CA MET A 285 -18.05 4.55 -17.74
C MET A 285 -17.11 5.25 -18.76
N GLY A 286 -16.58 4.49 -19.74
CA GLY A 286 -15.70 5.06 -20.78
C GLY A 286 -14.26 5.34 -20.37
N GLU A 287 -13.83 4.84 -19.23
CA GLU A 287 -12.43 4.88 -18.81
C GLU A 287 -11.54 4.06 -19.78
N VAL A 288 -10.29 4.47 -19.95
CA VAL A 288 -9.27 3.69 -20.68
C VAL A 288 -8.90 2.43 -19.89
N VAL A 289 -8.81 2.56 -18.59
CA VAL A 289 -8.50 1.51 -17.62
C VAL A 289 -9.09 1.90 -16.28
N GLY A 290 -9.59 0.95 -15.51
CA GLY A 290 -10.01 1.20 -14.13
C GLY A 290 -8.83 1.49 -13.20
N PRO A 291 -9.04 1.55 -11.90
CA PRO A 291 -7.97 1.77 -10.93
C PRO A 291 -6.76 0.87 -11.15
N ALA A 292 -5.59 1.47 -11.38
CA ALA A 292 -4.35 0.77 -11.75
C ALA A 292 -3.21 1.02 -10.74
N GLY A 293 -3.48 0.75 -9.46
CA GLY A 293 -2.50 0.94 -8.40
C GLY A 293 -1.35 -0.08 -8.43
N PRO A 294 -0.12 0.35 -8.09
CA PRO A 294 1.04 -0.52 -8.10
C PRO A 294 0.94 -1.66 -7.09
N THR A 295 1.45 -2.82 -7.46
CA THR A 295 1.61 -3.98 -6.60
C THR A 295 2.91 -3.86 -5.79
N THR A 296 2.94 -4.43 -4.58
CA THR A 296 4.15 -4.55 -3.77
C THR A 296 5.23 -5.33 -4.53
N ALA A 297 6.38 -4.69 -4.75
CA ALA A 297 7.43 -5.17 -5.63
C ALA A 297 8.18 -6.40 -5.10
N THR A 298 8.32 -6.56 -3.78
CA THR A 298 9.01 -7.72 -3.16
C THR A 298 8.44 -9.07 -3.60
N ARG A 299 7.18 -9.14 -4.02
CA ARG A 299 6.60 -10.37 -4.57
C ARG A 299 7.23 -10.81 -5.90
N MET A 300 7.79 -9.83 -6.64
CA MET A 300 8.45 -10.05 -7.93
C MET A 300 9.97 -10.29 -7.79
N ASP A 301 10.54 -10.21 -6.58
CA ASP A 301 11.98 -10.28 -6.37
C ASP A 301 12.58 -11.58 -6.93
N LYS A 302 11.93 -12.71 -6.70
CA LYS A 302 12.34 -14.02 -7.19
C LYS A 302 12.37 -14.16 -8.73
N PHE A 303 11.74 -13.24 -9.45
CA PHE A 303 11.71 -13.24 -10.91
C PHE A 303 12.62 -12.15 -11.52
N THR A 304 13.26 -11.33 -10.68
CA THR A 304 13.99 -10.14 -11.13
C THR A 304 15.10 -10.50 -12.11
N GLU A 305 16.01 -11.39 -11.74
CA GLU A 305 17.14 -11.78 -12.59
C GLU A 305 16.66 -12.33 -13.93
N MET A 306 15.72 -13.27 -13.91
CA MET A 306 15.10 -13.82 -15.12
C MET A 306 14.56 -12.74 -16.08
N MET A 307 13.89 -11.73 -15.54
CA MET A 307 13.33 -10.65 -16.38
C MET A 307 14.40 -9.71 -16.92
N LEU A 308 15.45 -9.46 -16.15
CA LEU A 308 16.59 -8.66 -16.59
C LEU A 308 17.43 -9.37 -17.65
N ASP A 309 17.54 -10.68 -17.60
CA ASP A 309 18.13 -11.51 -18.67
C ASP A 309 17.38 -11.37 -19.99
N GLN A 310 16.06 -11.05 -19.96
CA GLN A 310 15.28 -10.74 -21.15
C GLN A 310 15.50 -9.30 -21.67
N GLY A 311 16.39 -8.54 -21.04
CA GLY A 311 16.77 -7.18 -21.45
C GLY A 311 15.86 -6.07 -20.95
N LEU A 312 15.09 -6.31 -19.89
CA LEU A 312 14.28 -5.30 -19.21
C LEU A 312 15.18 -4.22 -18.59
N LEU A 313 14.83 -2.94 -18.72
CA LEU A 313 15.64 -1.80 -18.25
C LEU A 313 15.10 -1.16 -16.97
N ALA A 314 13.79 -1.19 -16.76
CA ALA A 314 13.19 -0.58 -15.57
C ALA A 314 11.98 -1.39 -15.07
N MET A 315 11.81 -1.40 -13.77
CA MET A 315 10.69 -2.04 -13.10
C MET A 315 9.96 -1.00 -12.26
N ILE A 316 8.63 -0.94 -12.35
CA ILE A 316 7.81 0.01 -11.58
C ILE A 316 6.88 -0.77 -10.65
N GLY A 317 6.88 -0.42 -9.37
CA GLY A 317 6.02 -1.04 -8.37
C GLY A 317 5.76 -0.13 -7.20
N LYS A 318 5.44 -0.68 -6.03
CA LYS A 318 5.40 0.05 -4.77
C LYS A 318 6.22 -0.65 -3.70
N ALA A 319 6.60 0.11 -2.68
CA ALA A 319 7.39 -0.35 -1.55
C ALA A 319 8.83 -0.77 -1.93
N GLU A 320 9.52 -1.30 -0.95
CA GLU A 320 10.92 -1.72 -1.04
C GLU A 320 11.14 -2.96 -1.91
N ARG A 321 12.40 -3.17 -2.29
CA ARG A 321 12.91 -4.44 -2.83
C ARG A 321 13.74 -5.16 -1.77
N GLY A 322 13.75 -6.49 -1.79
CA GLY A 322 14.63 -7.29 -0.98
C GLY A 322 16.11 -7.12 -1.36
N ALA A 323 17.02 -7.44 -0.44
CA ALA A 323 18.46 -7.25 -0.64
C ALA A 323 18.99 -7.97 -1.89
N ASP A 324 18.58 -9.23 -2.11
CA ASP A 324 18.98 -10.01 -3.28
C ASP A 324 18.54 -9.34 -4.59
N ALA A 325 17.32 -8.80 -4.62
CA ALA A 325 16.84 -8.09 -5.80
C ALA A 325 17.58 -6.77 -6.04
N VAL A 326 17.98 -6.06 -4.98
CA VAL A 326 18.81 -4.84 -5.08
C VAL A 326 20.18 -5.18 -5.66
N ASP A 327 20.80 -6.28 -5.22
CA ASP A 327 22.08 -6.76 -5.77
C ASP A 327 21.94 -7.09 -7.28
N VAL A 328 20.90 -7.81 -7.66
CA VAL A 328 20.62 -8.12 -9.07
C VAL A 328 20.45 -6.84 -9.89
N ILE A 329 19.66 -5.86 -9.41
CA ILE A 329 19.47 -4.56 -10.07
C ILE A 329 20.81 -3.87 -10.32
N SER A 330 21.68 -3.86 -9.31
CA SER A 330 23.01 -3.26 -9.42
C SER A 330 23.91 -3.99 -10.42
N ARG A 331 23.92 -5.33 -10.41
CA ARG A 331 24.70 -6.14 -11.35
C ARG A 331 24.30 -5.90 -12.82
N PHE A 332 23.00 -5.77 -13.08
CA PHE A 332 22.47 -5.52 -14.42
C PHE A 332 22.53 -4.05 -14.84
N LYS A 333 22.84 -3.12 -13.90
CA LYS A 333 22.87 -1.68 -14.18
C LYS A 333 21.53 -1.14 -14.66
N VAL A 334 20.46 -1.49 -13.96
CA VAL A 334 19.08 -1.10 -14.25
C VAL A 334 18.46 -0.38 -13.05
N ALA A 335 17.19 0.00 -13.11
CA ALA A 335 16.54 0.72 -12.02
C ALA A 335 15.21 0.10 -11.59
N TYR A 336 14.90 0.27 -10.31
CA TYR A 336 13.57 0.07 -9.78
C TYR A 336 12.95 1.43 -9.43
N LEU A 337 11.78 1.68 -9.97
CA LEU A 337 11.01 2.90 -9.81
C LEU A 337 9.79 2.63 -8.93
N MET A 338 9.46 3.56 -8.07
CA MET A 338 8.31 3.45 -7.20
C MET A 338 7.19 4.39 -7.66
N ALA A 339 6.00 3.83 -7.90
CA ALA A 339 4.77 4.59 -8.06
C ALA A 339 4.01 4.66 -6.73
N THR A 340 3.23 5.71 -6.52
CA THR A 340 2.55 5.97 -5.26
C THR A 340 1.49 4.91 -4.95
N GLY A 341 1.65 4.21 -3.83
CA GLY A 341 0.63 3.31 -3.29
C GLY A 341 -0.57 4.07 -2.74
N GLY A 342 -1.75 3.44 -2.77
CA GLY A 342 -2.99 4.07 -2.30
C GLY A 342 -3.65 5.03 -3.30
N ALA A 343 -2.96 5.42 -4.38
CA ALA A 343 -3.41 6.41 -5.38
C ALA A 343 -3.83 5.76 -6.72
N ALA A 344 -4.44 4.58 -6.68
CA ALA A 344 -4.75 3.77 -7.87
C ALA A 344 -5.53 4.51 -8.96
N TYR A 345 -6.47 5.35 -8.57
CA TYR A 345 -7.27 6.14 -9.52
C TYR A 345 -6.44 7.27 -10.16
N LEU A 346 -5.62 7.97 -9.37
CA LEU A 346 -4.76 9.04 -9.89
C LEU A 346 -3.70 8.49 -10.86
N VAL A 347 -3.11 7.34 -10.55
CA VAL A 347 -2.17 6.67 -11.46
C VAL A 347 -2.85 6.26 -12.74
N ALA A 348 -4.09 5.75 -12.68
CA ALA A 348 -4.86 5.39 -13.88
C ALA A 348 -5.08 6.58 -14.83
N ARG A 349 -5.19 7.80 -14.31
CA ARG A 349 -5.33 9.02 -15.14
C ARG A 349 -4.12 9.30 -16.02
N ALA A 350 -2.92 8.84 -15.64
CA ALA A 350 -1.73 8.94 -16.48
C ALA A 350 -1.75 7.95 -17.66
N ILE A 351 -2.54 6.89 -17.60
CA ILE A 351 -2.66 5.87 -18.64
C ILE A 351 -3.62 6.38 -19.73
N LYS A 352 -3.14 6.54 -20.96
CA LYS A 352 -3.89 7.09 -22.10
C LYS A 352 -4.41 6.02 -23.03
N GLU A 353 -3.72 4.87 -23.09
CA GLU A 353 -4.12 3.71 -23.88
C GLU A 353 -3.78 2.43 -23.11
N SER A 354 -4.60 1.40 -23.30
CA SER A 354 -4.42 0.08 -22.69
C SER A 354 -4.84 -1.00 -23.67
N ARG A 355 -3.97 -1.98 -23.90
CA ARG A 355 -4.32 -3.16 -24.68
C ARG A 355 -3.66 -4.41 -24.10
N VAL A 356 -4.34 -5.54 -24.16
CA VAL A 356 -3.75 -6.84 -23.85
C VAL A 356 -2.81 -7.24 -24.98
N VAL A 357 -1.60 -7.66 -24.64
CA VAL A 357 -0.59 -8.10 -25.61
C VAL A 357 -0.17 -9.55 -25.44
N ALA A 358 -0.40 -10.13 -24.25
CA ALA A 358 -0.20 -11.56 -24.02
C ALA A 358 -0.98 -12.06 -22.81
N PHE A 359 -1.21 -13.37 -22.74
CA PHE A 359 -1.81 -14.09 -21.61
C PHE A 359 -3.20 -13.59 -21.24
N GLU A 360 -4.04 -13.33 -22.23
CA GLU A 360 -5.40 -12.79 -22.04
C GLU A 360 -6.24 -13.62 -21.05
N ASP A 361 -6.04 -14.94 -21.01
CA ASP A 361 -6.69 -15.86 -20.09
C ASP A 361 -6.41 -15.59 -18.61
N LEU A 362 -5.34 -14.84 -18.29
CA LEU A 362 -5.02 -14.42 -16.92
C LEU A 362 -5.85 -13.21 -16.47
N GLY A 363 -6.69 -12.63 -17.33
CA GLY A 363 -7.53 -11.47 -17.00
C GLY A 363 -6.69 -10.29 -16.54
N MET A 364 -6.93 -9.75 -15.34
CA MET A 364 -6.17 -8.60 -14.81
C MET A 364 -4.67 -8.88 -14.58
N GLU A 365 -4.23 -10.12 -14.65
CA GLU A 365 -2.82 -10.51 -14.56
C GLU A 365 -2.20 -10.81 -15.94
N ALA A 366 -2.96 -10.58 -17.02
CA ALA A 366 -2.43 -10.57 -18.39
C ALA A 366 -1.31 -9.54 -18.55
N ILE A 367 -0.52 -9.68 -19.59
CA ILE A 367 0.43 -8.64 -19.99
C ILE A 367 -0.34 -7.62 -20.82
N TYR A 368 -0.47 -6.41 -20.28
CA TYR A 368 -0.97 -5.25 -21.02
C TYR A 368 0.21 -4.42 -21.52
N GLU A 369 -0.02 -3.67 -22.57
CA GLU A 369 0.80 -2.52 -22.96
C GLU A 369 0.00 -1.26 -22.65
N PHE A 370 0.56 -0.40 -21.80
CA PHE A 370 0.01 0.92 -21.47
C PHE A 370 0.78 2.00 -22.20
N THR A 371 0.10 2.98 -22.79
CA THR A 371 0.68 4.26 -23.18
C THR A 371 0.42 5.25 -22.05
N VAL A 372 1.47 5.80 -21.44
CA VAL A 372 1.37 6.75 -20.34
C VAL A 372 1.83 8.14 -20.73
N LYS A 373 1.30 9.15 -20.03
CA LYS A 373 1.69 10.54 -20.15
C LYS A 373 1.90 11.15 -18.76
N ASP A 374 3.12 11.67 -18.55
CA ASP A 374 3.55 12.32 -17.32
C ASP A 374 3.24 11.49 -16.06
N MET A 375 3.44 10.16 -16.13
CA MET A 375 3.23 9.27 -15.00
C MET A 375 4.32 9.48 -13.95
N PRO A 376 3.98 9.97 -12.73
CA PRO A 376 4.99 10.29 -11.73
C PRO A 376 5.51 9.04 -11.04
N VAL A 377 6.84 8.92 -10.95
CA VAL A 377 7.53 7.88 -10.20
C VAL A 377 8.78 8.44 -9.54
N THR A 378 9.29 7.73 -8.53
CA THR A 378 10.56 8.01 -7.86
C THR A 378 11.53 6.87 -8.09
N VAL A 379 12.79 7.16 -8.38
CA VAL A 379 13.85 6.14 -8.46
C VAL A 379 14.09 5.59 -7.05
N ALA A 380 13.64 4.37 -6.83
CA ALA A 380 13.75 3.74 -5.51
C ALA A 380 15.03 2.95 -5.34
N VAL A 381 15.48 2.25 -6.40
CA VAL A 381 16.81 1.63 -6.44
C VAL A 381 17.47 2.05 -7.74
N ASP A 382 18.63 2.70 -7.65
CA ASP A 382 19.41 3.12 -8.82
C ASP A 382 20.35 2.02 -9.34
N ALA A 383 20.97 2.26 -10.47
CA ALA A 383 21.89 1.31 -11.12
C ALA A 383 23.16 1.00 -10.30
N ALA A 384 23.47 1.76 -9.27
CA ALA A 384 24.55 1.48 -8.33
C ALA A 384 24.09 0.65 -7.12
N GLY A 385 22.79 0.35 -7.00
CA GLY A 385 22.22 -0.39 -5.87
C GLY A 385 21.87 0.47 -4.66
N ASN A 386 21.94 1.81 -4.78
CA ASN A 386 21.49 2.68 -3.71
C ASN A 386 19.96 2.60 -3.59
N ASN A 387 19.48 2.35 -2.37
CA ASN A 387 18.07 2.12 -2.10
C ASN A 387 17.50 3.25 -1.23
N VAL A 388 16.58 4.03 -1.77
CA VAL A 388 15.96 5.15 -1.06
C VAL A 388 15.23 4.71 0.20
N HIS A 389 14.60 3.54 0.19
CA HIS A 389 13.87 3.02 1.36
C HIS A 389 14.79 2.66 2.55
N THR A 390 16.07 2.48 2.30
CA THR A 390 17.08 2.27 3.36
C THR A 390 17.73 3.58 3.77
N LEU A 391 18.11 4.41 2.80
CA LEU A 391 18.91 5.60 3.03
C LEU A 391 18.09 6.78 3.54
N ALA A 392 16.90 7.00 2.98
CA ALA A 392 16.10 8.18 3.32
C ALA A 392 15.54 8.16 4.76
N PRO A 393 15.00 7.04 5.29
CA PRO A 393 14.56 6.99 6.68
C PRO A 393 15.70 7.30 7.67
N LEU A 394 16.90 6.75 7.45
CA LEU A 394 18.07 7.01 8.30
C LEU A 394 18.46 8.49 8.28
N HIS A 395 18.50 9.09 7.10
CA HIS A 395 18.78 10.50 6.93
C HIS A 395 17.76 11.38 7.65
N TRP A 396 16.46 11.08 7.49
CA TRP A 396 15.41 11.87 8.12
C TRP A 396 15.35 11.68 9.64
N LYS A 397 15.58 10.45 10.13
CA LYS A 397 15.67 10.19 11.58
C LYS A 397 16.78 11.06 12.23
N ASP A 398 17.94 11.11 11.60
CA ASP A 398 19.07 11.94 12.05
C ASP A 398 18.72 13.44 12.03
N ARG A 399 18.10 13.92 10.95
CA ARG A 399 17.64 15.31 10.83
C ARG A 399 16.58 15.66 11.87
N ILE A 400 15.57 14.82 12.08
CA ILE A 400 14.53 15.04 13.08
C ILE A 400 15.13 15.20 14.46
N ALA A 401 16.09 14.33 14.81
CA ALA A 401 16.77 14.38 16.10
C ALA A 401 17.63 15.64 16.26
N LYS A 402 18.39 16.04 15.24
CA LYS A 402 19.32 17.19 15.30
C LYS A 402 18.61 18.54 15.21
N GLU A 403 17.60 18.64 14.37
CA GLU A 403 16.91 19.90 14.07
C GLU A 403 15.65 20.12 14.93
N GLY A 404 15.25 19.13 15.75
CA GLY A 404 14.06 19.22 16.61
C GLY A 404 12.73 19.37 15.84
N LEU A 405 12.64 18.82 14.63
CA LEU A 405 11.56 19.11 13.68
C LEU A 405 10.16 18.67 14.14
N LEU A 406 10.04 17.76 15.10
CA LEU A 406 8.78 17.31 15.68
C LEU A 406 8.44 17.97 17.02
N SER A 407 9.38 18.66 17.65
CA SER A 407 9.15 19.35 18.94
C SER A 407 8.45 20.70 18.81
N ALA A 408 8.26 21.20 17.59
CA ALA A 408 7.71 22.53 17.29
C ALA A 408 6.25 22.53 16.78
N LYS A 409 5.53 21.40 16.92
CA LYS A 409 4.13 21.30 16.46
C LYS A 409 3.17 20.87 17.55
#